data_7e551f4292c97a81b2805b1e689b60a6
#
_entry.id   7e551f4292c97a81b2805b1e689b60a6
#
_cell.length_a   1.000
_cell.length_b   1.000
_cell.length_c   1.000
_cell.angle_alpha   90.00
_cell.angle_beta   90.00
_cell.angle_gamma   90.00
#
_symmetry.space_group_name_H-M   'P 1'
#
loop_
_entity.id
_entity.type
_entity.pdbx_description
1 polymer ?
#
loop_
_entity_poly.entity_id
_entity_poly.type
_entity_poly.pdbx_seq_one_letter_code
_entity_poly.pdbx_strand_id
1 'polypeptide(L)'
;MADGGVMDKGYVVTGIDTLINWTRTGSLWPMTFGLACCAIEMMHAGASRYDLDRFGIVFRPSPRQSDVMIVAGTLCNKMAPALRKVYDQMAEPRWVVSMGSCANGGGYYHYSYSVVRGCDRIVPVDIYVPGCPPTAEALLYGLIQLQNKIKRTNTIAR
;
A
#
# COMPACT_ATOMS: atom_id res chain seq x y z
N MET A 1 14.70 12.69 -14.34
CA MET A 1 15.79 13.64 -14.61
C MET A 1 15.71 14.71 -13.55
N ALA A 2 16.48 14.56 -12.49
CA ALA A 2 16.58 15.57 -11.44
C ALA A 2 18.07 15.69 -11.05
N ASP A 3 18.90 16.01 -12.04
CA ASP A 3 20.35 16.15 -11.87
C ASP A 3 20.83 17.59 -11.83
N GLY A 4 19.96 18.54 -11.60
CA GLY A 4 20.29 19.96 -11.68
C GLY A 4 20.40 20.65 -10.33
N GLY A 5 21.06 20.10 -9.33
CA GLY A 5 21.18 20.82 -8.07
C GLY A 5 22.19 20.24 -7.08
N VAL A 6 23.05 19.39 -7.57
CA VAL A 6 23.92 18.56 -6.73
C VAL A 6 25.13 19.31 -6.17
N MET A 7 25.43 20.50 -6.64
CA MET A 7 26.79 21.02 -6.51
C MET A 7 27.14 21.76 -5.23
N ASP A 8 26.18 22.25 -4.44
CA ASP A 8 26.62 23.10 -3.33
C ASP A 8 26.05 22.73 -1.93
N LYS A 9 24.81 22.31 -1.86
CA LYS A 9 24.16 21.82 -0.62
C LYS A 9 23.24 20.62 -0.86
N GLY A 10 22.90 20.40 -2.12
CA GLY A 10 22.02 19.30 -2.55
C GLY A 10 22.66 17.92 -2.48
N TYR A 11 23.96 17.84 -2.49
CA TYR A 11 24.68 16.56 -2.43
C TYR A 11 24.39 15.77 -1.14
N VAL A 12 24.48 16.40 0.00
CA VAL A 12 24.25 15.73 1.30
C VAL A 12 22.77 15.40 1.47
N VAL A 13 21.87 16.32 1.09
CA VAL A 13 20.41 16.11 1.18
C VAL A 13 19.97 15.01 0.24
N THR A 14 20.44 15.00 -1.00
CA THR A 14 20.13 13.92 -1.96
C THR A 14 20.67 12.58 -1.49
N GLY A 15 21.87 12.55 -0.91
CA GLY A 15 22.46 11.33 -0.35
C GLY A 15 21.65 10.80 0.83
N ILE A 16 21.17 11.66 1.71
CA ILE A 16 20.33 11.28 2.85
C ILE A 16 18.97 10.77 2.39
N ASP A 17 18.30 11.44 1.46
CA ASP A 17 17.03 10.98 0.90
C ASP A 17 17.14 9.60 0.25
N THR A 18 18.20 9.38 -0.51
CA THR A 18 18.48 8.08 -1.14
C THR A 18 18.66 7.00 -0.10
N LEU A 19 19.40 7.27 0.96
CA LEU A 19 19.63 6.33 2.06
C LEU A 19 18.31 6.02 2.81
N ILE A 20 17.53 7.03 3.15
CA ILE A 20 16.24 6.87 3.83
C ILE A 20 15.28 6.07 2.94
N ASN A 21 15.20 6.37 1.66
CA ASN A 21 14.33 5.65 0.73
C ASN A 21 14.78 4.21 0.52
N TRP A 22 16.08 3.96 0.51
CA TRP A 22 16.62 2.60 0.43
C TRP A 22 16.22 1.78 1.68
N THR A 23 16.38 2.32 2.87
CA THR A 23 15.97 1.63 4.11
C THR A 23 14.47 1.37 4.15
N ARG A 24 13.64 2.35 3.77
CA ARG A 24 12.18 2.21 3.74
C ARG A 24 11.70 1.17 2.74
N THR A 25 12.30 1.12 1.56
CA THR A 25 11.92 0.13 0.53
C THR A 25 12.38 -1.28 0.87
N GLY A 26 13.45 -1.43 1.66
CA GLY A 26 13.93 -2.73 2.13
C GLY A 26 13.15 -3.31 3.31
N SER A 27 12.27 -2.52 3.94
CA SER A 27 11.48 -2.94 5.11
C SER A 27 10.11 -2.26 5.06
N LEU A 28 9.19 -2.86 4.33
CA LEU A 28 7.78 -2.46 4.28
C LEU A 28 6.93 -3.39 5.14
N TRP A 29 6.21 -2.84 6.08
CA TRP A 29 5.35 -3.60 6.98
C TRP A 29 3.88 -3.33 6.69
N PRO A 30 3.24 -4.14 5.83
CA PRO A 30 1.84 -3.96 5.50
C PRO A 30 0.90 -4.34 6.64
N MET A 31 -0.06 -3.46 6.89
CA MET A 31 -1.26 -3.81 7.64
C MET A 31 -2.24 -4.52 6.72
N THR A 32 -2.68 -5.70 7.13
CA THR A 32 -3.64 -6.52 6.41
C THR A 32 -5.08 -6.09 6.72
N PHE A 33 -5.68 -5.26 5.86
CA PHE A 33 -7.08 -4.91 5.97
C PHE A 33 -7.90 -5.81 5.04
N GLY A 34 -8.03 -7.09 5.45
CA GLY A 34 -8.75 -8.11 4.69
C GLY A 34 -10.25 -8.06 4.92
N LEU A 35 -11.03 -7.79 3.87
CA LEU A 35 -12.48 -7.62 3.94
C LEU A 35 -13.26 -8.72 3.23
N ALA A 36 -12.66 -9.36 2.23
CA ALA A 36 -13.33 -10.39 1.41
C ALA A 36 -12.30 -11.33 0.75
N CYS A 37 -12.67 -11.93 -0.39
CA CYS A 37 -11.86 -12.92 -1.12
C CYS A 37 -10.44 -12.47 -1.47
N CYS A 38 -10.19 -11.19 -1.70
CA CYS A 38 -8.84 -10.66 -1.94
C CYS A 38 -7.89 -10.90 -0.75
N ALA A 39 -8.43 -11.01 0.47
CA ALA A 39 -7.64 -11.33 1.66
C ALA A 39 -6.98 -12.73 1.57
N ILE A 40 -7.63 -13.68 0.91
CA ILE A 40 -7.08 -15.03 0.70
C ILE A 40 -5.84 -14.98 -0.20
N GLU A 41 -5.93 -14.24 -1.31
CA GLU A 41 -4.77 -14.04 -2.20
C GLU A 41 -3.66 -13.22 -1.55
N MET A 42 -4.00 -12.27 -0.69
CA MET A 42 -3.03 -11.54 0.13
C MET A 42 -2.30 -12.49 1.10
N MET A 43 -3.01 -13.39 1.76
CA MET A 43 -2.39 -14.43 2.61
C MET A 43 -1.52 -15.38 1.78
N HIS A 44 -1.97 -15.76 0.58
CA HIS A 44 -1.21 -16.60 -0.34
C HIS A 44 0.10 -15.93 -0.77
N ALA A 45 0.10 -14.62 -1.00
CA ALA A 45 1.32 -13.87 -1.31
C ALA A 45 2.37 -13.91 -0.17
N GLY A 46 1.91 -13.95 1.09
CA GLY A 46 2.78 -14.12 2.26
C GLY A 46 3.18 -15.58 2.55
N ALA A 47 2.57 -16.56 1.86
CA ALA A 47 2.87 -17.97 2.05
C ALA A 47 4.20 -18.38 1.39
N SER A 48 4.64 -19.59 1.67
CA SER A 48 5.97 -20.11 1.28
C SER A 48 6.26 -20.05 -0.22
N ARG A 49 5.24 -20.14 -1.08
CA ARG A 49 5.42 -20.12 -2.53
C ARG A 49 5.95 -18.79 -3.05
N TYR A 50 5.43 -17.67 -2.53
CA TYR A 50 5.79 -16.32 -2.98
C TYR A 50 6.74 -15.62 -2.03
N ASP A 51 6.64 -15.93 -0.74
CA ASP A 51 7.56 -15.52 0.31
C ASP A 51 7.88 -14.01 0.28
N LEU A 52 6.89 -13.19 0.67
CA LEU A 52 7.06 -11.74 0.74
C LEU A 52 8.19 -11.31 1.70
N ASP A 53 8.52 -12.15 2.70
CA ASP A 53 9.58 -11.84 3.66
C ASP A 53 10.95 -11.61 2.99
N ARG A 54 11.26 -12.33 1.92
CA ARG A 54 12.52 -12.13 1.16
C ARG A 54 12.62 -10.75 0.49
N PHE A 55 11.48 -10.06 0.33
CA PHE A 55 11.44 -8.68 -0.17
C PHE A 55 11.43 -7.65 0.97
N GLY A 56 11.56 -8.08 2.23
CA GLY A 56 11.48 -7.24 3.40
C GLY A 56 10.04 -6.83 3.75
N ILE A 57 9.04 -7.57 3.27
CA ILE A 57 7.62 -7.26 3.44
C ILE A 57 7.02 -8.22 4.46
N VAL A 58 6.78 -7.74 5.68
CA VAL A 58 6.25 -8.52 6.79
C VAL A 58 4.89 -8.00 7.22
N PHE A 59 3.88 -8.86 7.19
CA PHE A 59 2.52 -8.50 7.61
C PHE A 59 2.44 -8.19 9.11
N ARG A 60 1.77 -7.10 9.44
CA ARG A 60 1.51 -6.66 10.80
C ARG A 60 0.02 -6.49 11.08
N PRO A 61 -0.46 -6.90 12.26
CA PRO A 61 -1.88 -6.79 12.62
C PRO A 61 -2.27 -5.39 13.12
N SER A 62 -1.31 -4.59 13.58
CA SER A 62 -1.56 -3.29 14.19
C SER A 62 -1.22 -2.14 13.25
N PRO A 63 -2.11 -1.13 13.11
CA PRO A 63 -1.82 0.05 12.29
C PRO A 63 -0.63 0.86 12.82
N ARG A 64 -0.38 0.85 14.11
CA ARG A 64 0.74 1.58 14.73
C ARG A 64 2.10 0.96 14.44
N GLN A 65 2.14 -0.27 13.98
CA GLN A 65 3.35 -1.02 13.61
C GLN A 65 3.49 -1.18 12.08
N SER A 66 2.66 -0.50 11.30
CA SER A 66 2.58 -0.71 9.86
C SER A 66 2.83 0.59 9.11
N ASP A 67 3.48 0.46 7.97
CA ASP A 67 3.82 1.57 7.07
C ASP A 67 2.91 1.59 5.84
N VAL A 68 2.38 0.44 5.45
CA VAL A 68 1.51 0.26 4.28
C VAL A 68 0.17 -0.32 4.72
N MET A 69 -0.94 0.17 4.19
CA MET A 69 -2.25 -0.45 4.33
C MET A 69 -2.64 -1.15 3.04
N ILE A 70 -2.94 -2.44 3.10
CA ILE A 70 -3.51 -3.18 1.96
C ILE A 70 -5.00 -3.36 2.20
N VAL A 71 -5.81 -2.64 1.42
CA VAL A 71 -7.28 -2.79 1.44
C VAL A 71 -7.65 -3.90 0.48
N ALA A 72 -7.95 -5.08 1.03
CA ALA A 72 -8.17 -6.30 0.26
C ALA A 72 -9.60 -6.79 0.36
N GLY A 73 -10.47 -6.31 -0.53
CA GLY A 73 -11.85 -6.75 -0.63
C GLY A 73 -12.89 -5.64 -0.71
N THR A 74 -14.14 -6.02 -0.58
CA THR A 74 -15.30 -5.13 -0.70
C THR A 74 -15.43 -4.24 0.53
N LEU A 75 -15.38 -2.93 0.34
CA LEU A 75 -15.60 -1.95 1.40
C LEU A 75 -17.08 -1.59 1.50
N CYS A 76 -17.71 -1.97 2.61
CA CYS A 76 -19.09 -1.60 2.91
C CYS A 76 -19.16 -0.24 3.61
N ASN A 77 -20.31 0.44 3.46
CA ASN A 77 -20.57 1.75 4.09
C ASN A 77 -20.37 1.72 5.62
N LYS A 78 -20.77 0.62 6.27
CA LYS A 78 -20.58 0.45 7.73
C LYS A 78 -19.11 0.25 8.12
N MET A 79 -18.27 -0.27 7.21
CA MET A 79 -16.84 -0.49 7.46
C MET A 79 -15.99 0.74 7.09
N ALA A 80 -16.49 1.63 6.26
CA ALA A 80 -15.76 2.82 5.83
C ALA A 80 -15.24 3.71 6.99
N PRO A 81 -16.02 3.99 8.05
CA PRO A 81 -15.51 4.72 9.21
C PRO A 81 -14.38 3.99 9.94
N ALA A 82 -14.44 2.65 10.02
CA ALA A 82 -13.40 1.83 10.62
C ALA A 82 -12.11 1.88 9.79
N LEU A 83 -12.21 1.79 8.46
CA LEU A 83 -11.07 1.94 7.56
C LEU A 83 -10.38 3.30 7.76
N ARG A 84 -11.15 4.38 7.80
CA ARG A 84 -10.61 5.73 8.04
C ARG A 84 -9.92 5.84 9.38
N LYS A 85 -10.56 5.33 10.45
CA LYS A 85 -9.99 5.35 11.80
C LYS A 85 -8.66 4.59 11.88
N VAL A 86 -8.59 3.43 11.24
CA VAL A 86 -7.37 2.63 11.20
C VAL A 86 -6.26 3.33 10.41
N TYR A 87 -6.61 3.95 9.27
CA TYR A 87 -5.67 4.74 8.49
C TYR A 87 -5.09 5.91 9.30
N ASP A 88 -5.93 6.63 10.05
CA ASP A 88 -5.48 7.75 10.89
C ASP A 88 -4.59 7.32 12.06
N GLN A 89 -4.66 6.05 12.47
CA GLN A 89 -3.79 5.48 13.49
C GLN A 89 -2.42 5.03 12.98
N MET A 90 -2.21 4.99 11.67
CA MET A 90 -0.90 4.67 11.09
C MET A 90 0.03 5.86 11.22
N ALA A 91 1.29 5.57 11.56
CA ALA A 91 2.34 6.58 11.60
C ALA A 91 2.69 7.06 10.18
N GLU A 92 3.15 8.29 10.07
CA GLU A 92 3.72 8.78 8.80
C GLU A 92 5.21 8.48 8.73
N PRO A 93 5.73 8.17 7.54
CA PRO A 93 5.07 8.09 6.24
C PRO A 93 4.25 6.81 6.08
N ARG A 94 3.09 6.92 5.43
CA ARG A 94 2.15 5.82 5.23
C ARG A 94 1.68 5.76 3.77
N TRP A 95 1.45 4.55 3.28
CA TRP A 95 1.01 4.31 1.92
C TRP A 95 -0.19 3.37 1.89
N VAL A 96 -1.02 3.47 0.87
CA VAL A 96 -2.22 2.64 0.71
C VAL A 96 -2.18 1.92 -0.63
N VAL A 97 -2.35 0.60 -0.58
CA VAL A 97 -2.54 -0.26 -1.75
C VAL A 97 -3.99 -0.72 -1.80
N SER A 98 -4.69 -0.39 -2.85
CA SER A 98 -6.04 -0.88 -3.11
C SER A 98 -5.96 -2.16 -3.92
N MET A 99 -6.37 -3.28 -3.32
CA MET A 99 -6.28 -4.61 -3.93
C MET A 99 -7.65 -5.10 -4.39
N GLY A 100 -7.75 -5.33 -5.67
CA GLY A 100 -8.92 -5.93 -6.32
C GLY A 100 -9.99 -4.92 -6.75
N SER A 101 -10.83 -5.34 -7.67
CA SER A 101 -11.85 -4.49 -8.30
C SER A 101 -12.84 -3.89 -7.29
N CYS A 102 -13.15 -4.61 -6.22
CA CYS A 102 -14.07 -4.13 -5.18
C CYS A 102 -13.49 -2.94 -4.43
N ALA A 103 -12.23 -3.00 -4.00
CA ALA A 103 -11.55 -1.90 -3.33
C ALA A 103 -11.28 -0.73 -4.29
N ASN A 104 -10.97 -1.03 -5.56
CA ASN A 104 -10.65 -0.02 -6.57
C ASN A 104 -11.86 0.84 -6.96
N GLY A 105 -13.04 0.24 -7.08
CA GLY A 105 -14.21 0.98 -7.58
C GLY A 105 -15.56 0.33 -7.29
N GLY A 106 -15.62 -0.58 -6.32
CA GLY A 106 -16.84 -1.33 -6.02
C GLY A 106 -16.98 -2.65 -6.78
N GLY A 107 -16.26 -2.81 -7.90
CA GLY A 107 -16.19 -4.04 -8.68
C GLY A 107 -17.56 -4.58 -9.08
N TYR A 108 -17.76 -5.87 -8.85
CA TYR A 108 -19.02 -6.56 -9.14
C TYR A 108 -20.22 -5.97 -8.37
N TYR A 109 -19.97 -5.35 -7.20
CA TYR A 109 -21.00 -4.78 -6.32
C TYR A 109 -21.12 -3.25 -6.45
N HIS A 110 -20.66 -2.68 -7.55
CA HIS A 110 -20.62 -1.22 -7.76
C HIS A 110 -21.97 -0.53 -7.54
N TYR A 111 -23.05 -1.16 -7.96
CA TYR A 111 -24.41 -0.61 -7.83
C TYR A 111 -25.15 -1.02 -6.54
N SER A 112 -24.49 -1.74 -5.64
CA SER A 112 -25.07 -2.08 -4.35
C SER A 112 -25.23 -0.85 -3.47
N TYR A 113 -26.35 -0.77 -2.76
CA TYR A 113 -26.63 0.31 -1.81
C TYR A 113 -25.71 0.31 -0.58
N SER A 114 -25.07 -0.80 -0.27
CA SER A 114 -24.25 -0.99 0.93
C SER A 114 -22.74 -0.85 0.68
N VAL A 115 -22.30 -0.74 -0.56
CA VAL A 115 -20.88 -0.79 -0.95
C VAL A 115 -20.37 0.59 -1.32
N VAL A 116 -19.18 0.93 -0.80
CA VAL A 116 -18.44 2.14 -1.18
C VAL A 116 -17.79 1.90 -2.55
N ARG A 117 -18.02 2.82 -3.47
CA ARG A 117 -17.51 2.75 -4.84
C ARG A 117 -16.05 3.23 -4.93
N GLY A 118 -15.15 2.44 -4.35
CA GLY A 118 -13.73 2.72 -4.26
C GLY A 118 -13.28 3.19 -2.87
N CYS A 119 -12.21 2.60 -2.36
CA CYS A 119 -11.63 3.00 -1.07
C CYS A 119 -10.93 4.36 -1.13
N ASP A 120 -10.61 4.85 -2.32
CA ASP A 120 -10.03 6.16 -2.59
C ASP A 120 -10.94 7.33 -2.16
N ARG A 121 -12.23 7.08 -2.00
CA ARG A 121 -13.19 8.04 -1.43
C ARG A 121 -13.01 8.27 0.07
N ILE A 122 -12.35 7.34 0.75
CA ILE A 122 -12.17 7.35 2.20
C ILE A 122 -10.72 7.65 2.58
N VAL A 123 -9.76 7.03 1.89
CA VAL A 123 -8.32 7.17 2.13
C VAL A 123 -7.58 7.40 0.81
N PRO A 124 -6.48 8.17 0.80
CA PRO A 124 -5.67 8.34 -0.42
C PRO A 124 -5.03 7.01 -0.81
N VAL A 125 -5.12 6.63 -2.08
CA VAL A 125 -4.55 5.39 -2.62
C VAL A 125 -3.30 5.70 -3.43
N ASP A 126 -2.24 4.96 -3.16
CA ASP A 126 -0.95 5.11 -3.86
C ASP A 126 -0.83 4.17 -5.07
N ILE A 127 -1.28 2.92 -4.92
CA ILE A 127 -1.21 1.88 -5.94
C ILE A 127 -2.54 1.13 -6.02
N TYR A 128 -2.99 0.89 -7.24
CA TYR A 128 -4.16 0.06 -7.52
C TYR A 128 -3.72 -1.27 -8.14
N VAL A 129 -4.20 -2.37 -7.59
CA VAL A 129 -3.96 -3.72 -8.11
C VAL A 129 -5.28 -4.25 -8.67
N PRO A 130 -5.41 -4.38 -10.00
CA PRO A 130 -6.64 -4.87 -10.62
C PRO A 130 -6.77 -6.39 -10.52
N GLY A 131 -8.01 -6.87 -10.51
CA GLY A 131 -8.35 -8.30 -10.49
C GLY A 131 -9.55 -8.58 -9.60
N CYS A 132 -10.12 -9.78 -9.72
CA CYS A 132 -11.26 -10.20 -8.90
C CYS A 132 -11.24 -11.71 -8.60
N PRO A 133 -10.44 -12.14 -7.62
CA PRO A 133 -9.32 -11.44 -6.97
C PRO A 133 -8.10 -11.34 -7.88
N PRO A 134 -7.20 -10.37 -7.67
CA PRO A 134 -5.90 -10.38 -8.30
C PRO A 134 -5.08 -11.57 -7.79
N THR A 135 -4.21 -12.12 -8.64
CA THR A 135 -3.29 -13.17 -8.24
C THR A 135 -2.25 -12.67 -7.24
N ALA A 136 -1.64 -13.58 -6.49
CA ALA A 136 -0.56 -13.21 -5.57
C ALA A 136 0.61 -12.52 -6.27
N GLU A 137 0.92 -12.92 -7.52
CA GLU A 137 1.94 -12.26 -8.35
C GLU A 137 1.55 -10.82 -8.71
N ALA A 138 0.27 -10.56 -8.99
CA ALA A 138 -0.21 -9.22 -9.27
C ALA A 138 -0.09 -8.30 -8.04
N LEU A 139 -0.37 -8.83 -6.85
CA LEU A 139 -0.14 -8.09 -5.59
C LEU A 139 1.35 -7.83 -5.38
N LEU A 140 2.20 -8.84 -5.56
CA LEU A 140 3.65 -8.69 -5.45
C LEU A 140 4.18 -7.61 -6.42
N TYR A 141 3.70 -7.63 -7.66
CA TYR A 141 4.05 -6.59 -8.63
C TYR A 141 3.61 -5.19 -8.16
N GLY A 142 2.39 -5.08 -7.61
CA GLY A 142 1.89 -3.83 -7.03
C GLY A 142 2.78 -3.30 -5.89
N LEU A 143 3.25 -4.18 -5.02
CA LEU A 143 4.17 -3.83 -3.92
C LEU A 143 5.55 -3.39 -4.45
N ILE A 144 6.06 -4.05 -5.49
CA ILE A 144 7.30 -3.62 -6.18
C ILE A 144 7.11 -2.22 -6.81
N GLN A 145 5.95 -1.95 -7.41
CA GLN A 145 5.64 -0.61 -7.93
C GLN A 145 5.58 0.43 -6.81
N LEU A 146 5.05 0.08 -5.64
CA LEU A 146 5.08 0.95 -4.46
C LEU A 146 6.52 1.25 -4.04
N GLN A 147 7.39 0.24 -3.96
CA GLN A 147 8.81 0.43 -3.65
C GLN A 147 9.47 1.38 -4.66
N ASN A 148 9.18 1.22 -5.94
CA ASN A 148 9.69 2.11 -6.99
C ASN A 148 9.15 3.55 -6.86
N LYS A 149 7.90 3.72 -6.45
CA LYS A 149 7.31 5.03 -6.15
C LYS A 149 8.04 5.69 -4.98
N ILE A 150 8.29 4.96 -3.89
CA ILE A 150 9.00 5.46 -2.70
C ILE A 150 10.43 5.91 -3.06
N LYS A 151 11.15 5.12 -3.87
CA LYS A 151 12.51 5.47 -4.31
C LYS A 151 12.58 6.79 -5.10
N ARG A 152 11.49 7.16 -5.79
CA ARG A 152 11.42 8.38 -6.62
C ARG A 152 10.88 9.59 -5.87
N THR A 153 10.34 9.40 -4.67
CA THR A 153 9.70 10.48 -3.91
C THR A 153 10.73 11.10 -2.97
N ASN A 154 10.82 12.44 -2.97
CA ASN A 154 11.59 13.16 -1.96
C ASN A 154 10.87 13.05 -0.62
N THR A 155 11.46 12.38 0.33
CA THR A 155 10.78 11.97 1.55
C THR A 155 10.91 12.98 2.68
N ILE A 156 11.93 13.84 2.65
CA ILE A 156 12.15 14.89 3.64
C ILE A 156 11.17 16.06 3.45
N ALA A 157 10.64 16.22 2.24
CA ALA A 157 9.72 17.30 1.88
C ALA A 157 8.23 16.93 1.93
N ARG A 158 7.87 15.79 2.53
CA ARG A 158 6.48 15.31 2.56
C ARG A 158 5.81 15.59 3.91
#